data_4d614e06224046e1fbbc6e7b92a99970
#
_entry.id   4d614e06224046e1fbbc6e7b92a99970
#
_cell.length_a   1.000
_cell.length_b   1.000
_cell.length_c   1.000
_cell.angle_alpha   90.00
_cell.angle_beta   90.00
_cell.angle_gamma   90.00
#
_symmetry.space_group_name_H-M   'P 1'
#
loop_
_entity.id
_entity.type
_entity.pdbx_description
1 polymer ?
#
loop_
_entity_poly.entity_id
_entity_poly.type
_entity_poly.pdbx_seq_one_letter_code
_entity_poly.pdbx_strand_id
1 'polypeptide(L)'
;MVHQSTVFHYESNHCSPSSRGSLCNEVNLPSSEPEQLFLPRGYESGYDYPLLVWLPQSDDAHFDLGRTMMRMSLRNYIAVVPADPSDLESCFEAIDLTMSRYSVHSRRIYLIGVEEGGGNAFRYACQNPESFAGVVSVNGQFPLREGLLGQFDRVRSLPMMLCCDEKTKTGELLNDRDVNQTLRLFHAAGGLLSMRVYRNKSTDGTQQVSLGDMVGDIDRWIMDEV
;
A
#
# COMPACT_ATOMS: atom_id res chain seq x y z
N MET A 1 15.47 -2.16 -22.79
CA MET A 1 16.17 -2.04 -21.51
C MET A 1 15.61 -3.14 -20.64
N VAL A 2 16.46 -4.03 -20.15
CA VAL A 2 16.01 -5.17 -19.35
C VAL A 2 15.84 -4.64 -17.92
N HIS A 3 14.60 -4.54 -17.42
CA HIS A 3 14.33 -4.25 -16.03
C HIS A 3 14.76 -5.47 -15.20
N GLN A 4 15.74 -5.29 -14.34
CA GLN A 4 16.09 -6.29 -13.33
C GLN A 4 15.17 -6.13 -12.12
N SER A 5 14.28 -7.10 -11.91
CA SER A 5 13.50 -7.21 -10.69
C SER A 5 14.44 -7.42 -9.50
N THR A 6 14.40 -6.53 -8.53
CA THR A 6 15.24 -6.62 -7.34
C THR A 6 14.49 -7.38 -6.26
N VAL A 7 14.83 -8.66 -6.06
CA VAL A 7 14.31 -9.50 -4.98
C VAL A 7 15.25 -9.40 -3.78
N PHE A 8 14.80 -8.84 -2.69
CA PHE A 8 15.57 -8.80 -1.45
C PHE A 8 15.34 -10.07 -0.63
N HIS A 9 16.19 -11.10 -0.88
CA HIS A 9 16.28 -12.27 -0.03
C HIS A 9 17.26 -12.00 1.11
N TYR A 10 16.80 -12.09 2.33
CA TYR A 10 17.68 -12.30 3.47
C TYR A 10 17.84 -13.81 3.61
N GLU A 11 18.93 -14.36 3.05
CA GLU A 11 19.18 -15.79 3.05
C GLU A 11 19.44 -16.32 4.47
N SER A 12 18.77 -17.40 4.81
CA SER A 12 19.29 -18.41 5.71
C SER A 12 19.10 -19.80 5.08
N ASN A 13 20.22 -20.33 4.57
CA ASN A 13 20.63 -21.70 4.31
C ASN A 13 19.62 -22.80 3.95
N HIS A 14 19.88 -23.33 2.73
CA HIS A 14 19.81 -24.70 2.25
C HIS A 14 18.52 -25.51 2.30
N CYS A 15 17.96 -25.68 1.11
CA CYS A 15 17.58 -27.02 0.62
C CYS A 15 17.59 -27.06 -0.91
N SER A 16 18.32 -28.02 -1.49
CA SER A 16 18.40 -28.25 -2.93
C SER A 16 17.17 -29.02 -3.44
N PRO A 17 16.58 -28.68 -4.59
CA PRO A 17 15.54 -29.50 -5.21
C PRO A 17 16.15 -30.47 -6.22
N SER A 18 15.81 -31.75 -6.06
CA SER A 18 16.04 -32.81 -7.04
C SER A 18 14.99 -32.76 -8.14
N SER A 19 15.47 -32.83 -9.37
CA SER A 19 14.74 -32.95 -10.63
C SER A 19 13.75 -34.11 -10.71
N ARG A 20 12.53 -33.85 -11.20
CA ARG A 20 11.81 -34.75 -12.14
C ARG A 20 10.73 -33.95 -12.89
N GLY A 21 10.80 -34.04 -14.23
CA GLY A 21 9.89 -33.38 -15.14
C GLY A 21 8.48 -33.93 -15.11
N SER A 22 7.53 -33.04 -15.33
CA SER A 22 6.18 -33.37 -15.80
C SER A 22 5.71 -32.20 -16.67
N LEU A 23 5.22 -32.53 -17.85
CA LEU A 23 4.60 -31.64 -18.81
C LEU A 23 3.41 -30.93 -18.12
N CYS A 24 3.57 -29.66 -17.81
CA CYS A 24 2.46 -28.81 -17.39
C CYS A 24 2.11 -27.92 -18.58
N ASN A 25 0.82 -27.90 -18.91
CA ASN A 25 0.23 -26.95 -19.85
C ASN A 25 0.71 -25.54 -19.48
N GLU A 26 1.21 -24.81 -20.46
CA GLU A 26 1.51 -23.38 -20.33
C GLU A 26 0.19 -22.65 -20.05
N VAL A 27 -0.08 -22.45 -18.77
CA VAL A 27 -0.98 -21.40 -18.32
C VAL A 27 -0.21 -20.12 -18.63
N ASN A 28 -0.75 -19.26 -19.48
CA ASN A 28 -0.25 -17.91 -19.68
C ASN A 28 -0.18 -17.23 -18.30
N LEU A 29 0.99 -17.24 -17.68
CA LEU A 29 1.25 -16.42 -16.52
C LEU A 29 1.28 -14.95 -16.98
N PRO A 30 0.66 -14.05 -16.21
CA PRO A 30 0.76 -12.62 -16.48
C PRO A 30 2.22 -12.20 -16.59
N SER A 31 2.53 -11.39 -17.60
CA SER A 31 3.91 -11.12 -18.04
C SER A 31 4.64 -10.04 -17.23
N SER A 32 4.05 -9.50 -16.17
CA SER A 32 4.64 -8.45 -15.36
C SER A 32 4.97 -8.96 -13.95
N GLU A 33 6.24 -9.27 -13.72
CA GLU A 33 6.72 -9.49 -12.34
C GLU A 33 6.63 -8.16 -11.55
N PRO A 34 6.35 -8.21 -10.23
CA PRO A 34 6.37 -7.01 -9.40
C PRO A 34 7.76 -6.37 -9.46
N GLU A 35 7.82 -5.05 -9.45
CA GLU A 35 9.08 -4.31 -9.49
C GLU A 35 9.94 -4.61 -8.27
N GLN A 36 9.32 -4.66 -7.08
CA GLN A 36 9.98 -4.98 -5.83
C GLN A 36 9.11 -5.91 -4.99
N LEU A 37 9.73 -6.86 -4.31
CA LEU A 37 9.08 -7.79 -3.38
C LEU A 37 9.85 -7.85 -2.06
N PHE A 38 9.15 -7.76 -0.95
CA PHE A 38 9.69 -7.96 0.40
C PHE A 38 9.01 -9.16 1.05
N LEU A 39 9.82 -10.08 1.56
CA LEU A 39 9.35 -11.21 2.38
C LEU A 39 9.73 -10.99 3.84
N PRO A 40 8.85 -11.35 4.80
CA PRO A 40 9.14 -11.20 6.21
C PRO A 40 10.32 -12.08 6.62
N ARG A 41 11.11 -11.57 7.57
CA ARG A 41 12.23 -12.32 8.12
C ARG A 41 11.72 -13.58 8.85
N GLY A 42 12.17 -14.74 8.39
CA GLY A 42 11.70 -16.03 8.89
C GLY A 42 10.32 -16.39 8.32
N TYR A 43 10.09 -16.08 7.04
CA TYR A 43 8.87 -16.45 6.32
C TYR A 43 8.53 -17.94 6.51
N GLU A 44 7.29 -18.23 6.86
CA GLU A 44 6.75 -19.58 7.04
C GLU A 44 5.60 -19.80 6.06
N SER A 45 5.70 -20.84 5.22
CA SER A 45 4.66 -21.16 4.22
C SER A 45 3.34 -21.66 4.83
N GLY A 46 3.34 -21.98 6.12
CA GLY A 46 2.14 -22.39 6.86
C GLY A 46 1.41 -21.24 7.57
N TYR A 47 1.90 -19.99 7.45
CA TYR A 47 1.28 -18.82 8.03
C TYR A 47 0.83 -17.86 6.93
N ASP A 48 -0.44 -17.47 6.94
CA ASP A 48 -1.01 -16.56 5.97
C ASP A 48 -0.73 -15.10 6.36
N TYR A 49 0.20 -14.47 5.65
CA TYR A 49 0.64 -13.09 5.92
C TYR A 49 -0.31 -12.06 5.31
N PRO A 50 -0.54 -10.92 5.97
CA PRO A 50 -1.13 -9.76 5.29
C PRO A 50 -0.21 -9.29 4.17
N LEU A 51 -0.82 -8.83 3.06
CA LEU A 51 -0.10 -8.27 1.91
C LEU A 51 -0.23 -6.75 1.91
N LEU A 52 0.90 -6.06 1.80
CA LEU A 52 0.96 -4.62 1.60
C LEU A 52 1.35 -4.33 0.15
N VAL A 53 0.47 -3.68 -0.59
CA VAL A 53 0.74 -3.23 -1.96
C VAL A 53 1.11 -1.76 -1.89
N TRP A 54 2.38 -1.45 -2.15
CA TRP A 54 2.90 -0.09 -2.13
C TRP A 54 2.81 0.55 -3.51
N LEU A 55 2.23 1.73 -3.55
CA LEU A 55 2.09 2.56 -4.74
C LEU A 55 2.91 3.84 -4.53
N PRO A 56 4.21 3.84 -4.85
CA PRO A 56 5.01 5.05 -4.83
C PRO A 56 4.58 6.02 -5.94
N GLN A 57 5.11 7.23 -5.92
CA GLN A 57 4.97 8.15 -7.05
C GLN A 57 5.66 7.57 -8.29
N SER A 58 5.06 7.71 -9.46
CA SER A 58 5.54 7.10 -10.72
C SER A 58 6.96 7.51 -11.11
N ASP A 59 7.40 8.71 -10.73
CA ASP A 59 8.75 9.23 -11.01
C ASP A 59 9.74 8.99 -9.86
N ASP A 60 9.33 8.30 -8.77
CA ASP A 60 10.21 8.04 -7.63
C ASP A 60 11.10 6.81 -7.88
N ALA A 61 12.14 7.01 -8.71
CA ALA A 61 13.21 6.02 -8.94
C ALA A 61 13.97 5.64 -7.65
N HIS A 62 13.68 6.26 -6.52
CA HIS A 62 14.38 6.08 -5.25
C HIS A 62 13.54 5.39 -4.17
N PHE A 63 12.27 5.04 -4.47
CA PHE A 63 11.47 4.29 -3.51
C PHE A 63 12.11 2.92 -3.24
N ASP A 64 12.51 2.70 -2.00
CA ASP A 64 13.14 1.47 -1.53
C ASP A 64 12.19 0.75 -0.59
N LEU A 65 11.51 -0.27 -1.12
CA LEU A 65 10.58 -1.11 -0.36
C LEU A 65 11.26 -1.78 0.83
N GLY A 66 12.44 -2.34 0.62
CA GLY A 66 13.19 -3.03 1.67
C GLY A 66 13.48 -2.11 2.85
N ARG A 67 13.97 -0.90 2.58
CA ARG A 67 14.24 0.11 3.61
C ARG A 67 12.97 0.58 4.32
N THR A 68 11.88 0.73 3.59
CA THR A 68 10.58 1.12 4.14
C THR A 68 10.04 0.04 5.07
N MET A 69 10.07 -1.23 4.63
CA MET A 69 9.61 -2.36 5.43
C MET A 69 10.49 -2.63 6.66
N MET A 70 11.80 -2.39 6.58
CA MET A 70 12.67 -2.48 7.76
C MET A 70 12.30 -1.49 8.86
N ARG A 71 11.71 -0.34 8.53
CA ARG A 71 11.23 0.64 9.49
C ARG A 71 9.82 0.34 9.99
N MET A 72 9.00 -0.30 9.17
CA MET A 72 7.62 -0.66 9.49
C MET A 72 7.57 -1.95 10.31
N SER A 73 7.89 -3.09 9.69
CA SER A 73 7.95 -4.40 10.34
C SER A 73 8.77 -5.37 9.52
N LEU A 74 9.71 -6.06 10.18
CA LEU A 74 10.53 -7.10 9.54
C LEU A 74 9.83 -8.46 9.43
N ARG A 75 8.70 -8.68 10.12
CA ARG A 75 8.14 -10.03 10.31
C ARG A 75 6.67 -10.18 9.98
N ASN A 76 5.91 -9.09 9.94
CA ASN A 76 4.46 -9.16 9.98
C ASN A 76 3.80 -9.21 8.60
N TYR A 77 4.50 -8.82 7.54
CA TYR A 77 3.90 -8.59 6.24
C TYR A 77 4.73 -9.15 5.09
N ILE A 78 4.05 -9.58 4.04
CA ILE A 78 4.60 -9.61 2.69
C ILE A 78 4.31 -8.24 2.08
N ALA A 79 5.24 -7.67 1.33
CA ALA A 79 4.99 -6.40 0.67
C ALA A 79 5.48 -6.42 -0.79
N VAL A 80 4.79 -5.69 -1.66
CA VAL A 80 5.04 -5.66 -3.10
C VAL A 80 4.84 -4.25 -3.66
N VAL A 81 5.65 -3.92 -4.67
CA VAL A 81 5.44 -2.76 -5.55
C VAL A 81 5.05 -3.30 -6.92
N PRO A 82 3.89 -2.95 -7.49
CA PRO A 82 3.51 -3.32 -8.85
C PRO A 82 4.51 -2.79 -9.89
N ALA A 83 4.58 -3.42 -11.07
CA ALA A 83 5.41 -2.95 -12.17
C ALA A 83 4.99 -1.56 -12.67
N ASP A 84 3.69 -1.26 -12.63
CA ASP A 84 3.15 0.09 -12.85
C ASP A 84 2.20 0.46 -11.71
N PRO A 85 2.66 1.26 -10.71
CA PRO A 85 1.83 1.70 -9.60
C PRO A 85 0.69 2.65 -10.00
N SER A 86 0.72 3.18 -11.23
CA SER A 86 -0.34 4.06 -11.76
C SER A 86 -1.46 3.31 -12.48
N ASP A 87 -1.30 1.99 -12.66
CA ASP A 87 -2.28 1.13 -13.30
C ASP A 87 -2.90 0.14 -12.32
N LEU A 88 -4.23 0.09 -12.30
CA LEU A 88 -5.00 -0.81 -11.42
C LEU A 88 -4.82 -2.28 -11.79
N GLU A 89 -4.73 -2.59 -13.08
CA GLU A 89 -4.57 -3.96 -13.56
C GLU A 89 -3.20 -4.52 -13.13
N SER A 90 -2.15 -3.72 -13.26
CA SER A 90 -0.81 -4.04 -12.75
C SER A 90 -0.81 -4.30 -11.25
N CYS A 91 -1.63 -3.58 -10.47
CA CYS A 91 -1.78 -3.85 -9.04
C CYS A 91 -2.39 -5.23 -8.78
N PHE A 92 -3.46 -5.61 -9.49
CA PHE A 92 -4.08 -6.92 -9.33
C PHE A 92 -3.16 -8.05 -9.82
N GLU A 93 -2.45 -7.87 -10.94
CA GLU A 93 -1.45 -8.84 -11.41
C GLU A 93 -0.37 -9.10 -10.34
N ALA A 94 0.15 -8.05 -9.70
CA ALA A 94 1.13 -8.17 -8.64
C ALA A 94 0.58 -8.90 -7.40
N ILE A 95 -0.69 -8.66 -7.04
CA ILE A 95 -1.39 -9.37 -5.97
C ILE A 95 -1.52 -10.85 -6.30
N ASP A 96 -2.07 -11.19 -7.47
CA ASP A 96 -2.33 -12.55 -7.90
C ASP A 96 -1.03 -13.36 -8.00
N LEU A 97 0.01 -12.76 -8.59
CA LEU A 97 1.32 -13.38 -8.67
C LEU A 97 1.93 -13.64 -7.29
N THR A 98 1.80 -12.69 -6.36
CA THR A 98 2.29 -12.85 -5.00
C THR A 98 1.51 -13.95 -4.26
N MET A 99 0.19 -13.98 -4.38
CA MET A 99 -0.67 -15.02 -3.77
C MET A 99 -0.41 -16.41 -4.35
N SER A 100 -0.02 -16.51 -5.63
CA SER A 100 0.31 -17.79 -6.27
C SER A 100 1.63 -18.39 -5.76
N ARG A 101 2.55 -17.56 -5.26
CA ARG A 101 3.90 -17.95 -4.86
C ARG A 101 4.10 -18.03 -3.34
N TYR A 102 3.31 -17.27 -2.57
CA TYR A 102 3.50 -17.09 -1.13
C TYR A 102 2.18 -17.21 -0.38
N SER A 103 2.25 -17.55 0.91
CA SER A 103 1.09 -17.67 1.78
C SER A 103 0.59 -16.28 2.19
N VAL A 104 -0.36 -15.76 1.43
CA VAL A 104 -1.01 -14.47 1.65
C VAL A 104 -2.43 -14.70 2.16
N HIS A 105 -2.82 -13.96 3.19
CA HIS A 105 -4.19 -13.95 3.68
C HIS A 105 -5.09 -13.17 2.72
N SER A 106 -5.98 -13.86 1.99
CA SER A 106 -6.79 -13.31 0.90
C SER A 106 -7.69 -12.12 1.28
N ARG A 107 -8.03 -11.96 2.57
CA ARG A 107 -8.84 -10.85 3.08
C ARG A 107 -8.05 -9.78 3.83
N ARG A 108 -6.71 -9.87 3.84
CA ARG A 108 -5.84 -8.91 4.51
C ARG A 108 -4.85 -8.29 3.52
N ILE A 109 -5.40 -7.69 2.47
CA ILE A 109 -4.66 -6.98 1.43
C ILE A 109 -4.89 -5.49 1.64
N TYR A 110 -3.81 -4.73 1.80
CA TYR A 110 -3.85 -3.30 2.05
C TYR A 110 -3.13 -2.55 0.93
N LEU A 111 -3.74 -1.46 0.45
CA LEU A 111 -3.07 -0.52 -0.45
C LEU A 111 -2.43 0.60 0.35
N ILE A 112 -1.18 0.91 0.07
CA ILE A 112 -0.47 2.03 0.70
C ILE A 112 0.17 2.87 -0.39
N GLY A 113 -0.38 4.05 -0.63
CA GLY A 113 0.13 4.96 -1.65
C GLY A 113 0.86 6.16 -1.05
N VAL A 114 1.88 6.63 -1.77
CA VAL A 114 2.69 7.79 -1.38
C VAL A 114 2.57 8.86 -2.44
N GLU A 115 2.32 10.10 -2.04
CA GLU A 115 2.12 11.26 -2.92
C GLU A 115 1.03 11.00 -3.98
N GLU A 116 1.38 10.99 -5.26
CA GLU A 116 0.45 10.67 -6.36
C GLU A 116 -0.13 9.24 -6.20
N GLY A 117 0.71 8.27 -5.82
CA GLY A 117 0.30 6.91 -5.51
C GLY A 117 -0.74 6.84 -4.39
N GLY A 118 -0.74 7.78 -3.46
CA GLY A 118 -1.75 7.91 -2.41
C GLY A 118 -3.15 8.20 -2.96
N GLY A 119 -3.22 9.07 -3.97
CA GLY A 119 -4.47 9.34 -4.71
C GLY A 119 -4.94 8.11 -5.49
N ASN A 120 -4.02 7.40 -6.13
CA ASN A 120 -4.31 6.16 -6.86
C ASN A 120 -4.81 5.07 -5.89
N ALA A 121 -4.15 4.88 -4.74
CA ALA A 121 -4.56 3.90 -3.73
C ALA A 121 -6.01 4.13 -3.29
N PHE A 122 -6.40 5.35 -2.96
CA PHE A 122 -7.78 5.68 -2.62
C PHE A 122 -8.75 5.42 -3.77
N ARG A 123 -8.38 5.79 -5.01
CA ARG A 123 -9.22 5.57 -6.18
C ARG A 123 -9.44 4.08 -6.42
N TYR A 124 -8.40 3.27 -6.40
CA TYR A 124 -8.46 1.82 -6.62
C TYR A 124 -9.27 1.12 -5.55
N ALA A 125 -9.04 1.47 -4.28
CA ALA A 125 -9.77 0.92 -3.17
C ALA A 125 -11.27 1.30 -3.20
N CYS A 126 -11.62 2.52 -3.59
CA CYS A 126 -13.01 2.94 -3.75
C CYS A 126 -13.71 2.26 -4.93
N GLN A 127 -12.99 1.93 -6.00
CA GLN A 127 -13.54 1.18 -7.14
C GLN A 127 -13.80 -0.29 -6.80
N ASN A 128 -12.96 -0.89 -5.94
CA ASN A 128 -12.99 -2.30 -5.56
C ASN A 128 -12.91 -2.48 -4.04
N PRO A 129 -13.87 -1.94 -3.25
CA PRO A 129 -13.77 -1.90 -1.80
C PRO A 129 -13.77 -3.28 -1.14
N GLU A 130 -14.34 -4.28 -1.79
CA GLU A 130 -14.37 -5.67 -1.34
C GLU A 130 -13.05 -6.42 -1.52
N SER A 131 -12.14 -5.90 -2.33
CA SER A 131 -10.84 -6.53 -2.60
C SER A 131 -9.77 -6.16 -1.58
N PHE A 132 -10.01 -5.14 -0.76
CA PHE A 132 -9.02 -4.60 0.15
C PHE A 132 -9.53 -4.56 1.59
N ALA A 133 -8.66 -4.92 2.53
CA ALA A 133 -8.94 -4.80 3.97
C ALA A 133 -8.83 -3.35 4.46
N GLY A 134 -8.10 -2.51 3.74
CA GLY A 134 -7.96 -1.10 4.04
C GLY A 134 -7.03 -0.39 3.07
N VAL A 135 -7.04 0.94 3.13
CA VAL A 135 -6.20 1.78 2.28
C VAL A 135 -5.57 2.92 3.06
N VAL A 136 -4.30 3.18 2.77
CA VAL A 136 -3.53 4.27 3.37
C VAL A 136 -3.05 5.20 2.25
N SER A 137 -3.25 6.49 2.44
CA SER A 137 -2.67 7.52 1.59
C SER A 137 -1.72 8.39 2.40
N VAL A 138 -0.48 8.47 1.94
CA VAL A 138 0.57 9.31 2.54
C VAL A 138 0.81 10.51 1.62
N ASN A 139 0.49 11.69 2.09
CA ASN A 139 0.57 12.95 1.33
C ASN A 139 -0.21 12.96 -0.01
N GLY A 140 -1.03 11.94 -0.27
CA GLY A 140 -1.84 11.85 -1.48
C GLY A 140 -3.17 12.58 -1.35
N GLN A 141 -3.77 12.91 -2.48
CA GLN A 141 -5.06 13.59 -2.50
C GLN A 141 -6.21 12.62 -2.26
N PHE A 142 -7.15 13.02 -1.42
CA PHE A 142 -8.40 12.29 -1.25
C PHE A 142 -9.33 12.54 -2.46
N PRO A 143 -9.95 11.51 -3.06
CA PRO A 143 -10.69 11.61 -4.33
C PRO A 143 -12.08 12.25 -4.15
N LEU A 144 -12.17 13.46 -3.60
CA LEU A 144 -13.42 14.17 -3.31
C LEU A 144 -14.27 14.46 -4.54
N ARG A 145 -13.63 14.63 -5.71
CA ARG A 145 -14.29 15.02 -6.96
C ARG A 145 -14.78 13.85 -7.79
N GLU A 146 -14.44 12.63 -7.43
CA GLU A 146 -14.70 11.41 -8.21
C GLU A 146 -16.02 10.70 -7.83
N GLY A 147 -16.96 11.43 -7.24
CA GLY A 147 -18.27 10.84 -6.94
C GLY A 147 -18.26 9.82 -5.80
N LEU A 148 -17.27 9.90 -4.89
CA LEU A 148 -17.15 9.01 -3.73
C LEU A 148 -18.44 8.92 -2.91
N LEU A 149 -19.14 10.04 -2.75
CA LEU A 149 -20.43 10.08 -2.05
C LEU A 149 -21.54 9.35 -2.81
N GLY A 150 -21.45 9.23 -4.14
CA GLY A 150 -22.37 8.44 -4.96
C GLY A 150 -22.22 6.93 -4.77
N GLN A 151 -21.07 6.47 -4.26
CA GLN A 151 -20.78 5.07 -3.96
C GLN A 151 -20.62 4.83 -2.45
N PHE A 152 -21.12 5.75 -1.62
CA PHE A 152 -20.90 5.75 -0.18
C PHE A 152 -21.26 4.42 0.49
N ASP A 153 -22.37 3.80 0.12
CA ASP A 153 -22.80 2.51 0.70
C ASP A 153 -21.80 1.38 0.48
N ARG A 154 -21.02 1.43 -0.60
CA ARG A 154 -19.98 0.44 -0.89
C ARG A 154 -18.68 0.72 -0.15
N VAL A 155 -18.31 1.99 -0.02
CA VAL A 155 -16.99 2.39 0.54
C VAL A 155 -17.05 2.69 2.04
N ARG A 156 -18.22 2.84 2.65
CA ARG A 156 -18.35 3.22 4.07
C ARG A 156 -17.73 2.23 5.04
N SER A 157 -17.70 0.94 4.67
CA SER A 157 -17.11 -0.14 5.47
C SER A 157 -15.63 -0.40 5.18
N LEU A 158 -15.05 0.30 4.20
CA LEU A 158 -13.64 0.20 3.89
C LEU A 158 -12.84 1.09 4.86
N PRO A 159 -11.96 0.54 5.71
CA PRO A 159 -11.07 1.33 6.52
C PRO A 159 -10.11 2.17 5.67
N MET A 160 -10.06 3.47 5.94
CA MET A 160 -9.21 4.41 5.22
C MET A 160 -8.34 5.19 6.20
N MET A 161 -7.08 5.39 5.86
CA MET A 161 -6.17 6.24 6.62
C MET A 161 -5.53 7.29 5.73
N LEU A 162 -5.60 8.55 6.14
CA LEU A 162 -4.90 9.66 5.51
C LEU A 162 -3.79 10.16 6.43
N CYS A 163 -2.55 10.04 5.98
CA CYS A 163 -1.36 10.59 6.63
C CYS A 163 -0.87 11.78 5.81
N CYS A 164 -0.70 12.95 6.39
CA CYS A 164 -0.16 14.09 5.66
C CYS A 164 0.76 14.95 6.53
N ASP A 165 1.80 15.48 5.92
CA ASP A 165 2.56 16.58 6.47
C ASP A 165 1.76 17.88 6.27
N GLU A 166 1.61 18.69 7.31
CA GLU A 166 0.90 19.97 7.30
C GLU A 166 1.40 20.91 6.18
N LYS A 167 2.65 20.78 5.76
CA LYS A 167 3.30 21.61 4.73
C LYS A 167 3.13 21.10 3.31
N THR A 168 2.58 19.90 3.13
CA THR A 168 2.30 19.39 1.77
C THR A 168 1.04 20.04 1.21
N LYS A 169 0.90 19.96 -0.13
CA LYS A 169 -0.35 20.41 -0.80
C LYS A 169 -1.58 19.72 -0.20
N THR A 170 -1.44 18.46 0.20
CA THR A 170 -2.53 17.70 0.84
C THR A 170 -2.84 18.25 2.23
N GLY A 171 -1.83 18.60 3.03
CA GLY A 171 -2.00 19.25 4.33
C GLY A 171 -2.65 20.63 4.22
N GLU A 172 -2.27 21.40 3.21
CA GLU A 172 -2.91 22.68 2.90
C GLU A 172 -4.37 22.54 2.47
N LEU A 173 -4.68 21.51 1.63
CA LEU A 173 -6.04 21.20 1.21
C LEU A 173 -6.94 20.78 2.38
N LEU A 174 -6.40 20.10 3.39
CA LEU A 174 -7.19 19.75 4.59
C LEU A 174 -7.59 20.98 5.41
N ASN A 175 -6.90 22.10 5.25
CA ASN A 175 -7.30 23.38 5.81
C ASN A 175 -8.38 24.08 4.97
N ASP A 176 -8.63 23.62 3.73
CA ASP A 176 -9.74 24.10 2.91
C ASP A 176 -11.08 23.71 3.56
N ARG A 177 -11.97 24.70 3.62
CA ARG A 177 -13.25 24.57 4.32
C ARG A 177 -14.14 23.48 3.68
N ASP A 178 -14.15 23.41 2.35
CA ASP A 178 -15.02 22.50 1.61
C ASP A 178 -14.51 21.05 1.73
N VAL A 179 -13.19 20.85 1.66
CA VAL A 179 -12.55 19.57 1.87
C VAL A 179 -12.82 19.06 3.29
N ASN A 180 -12.58 19.89 4.28
CA ASN A 180 -12.81 19.54 5.69
C ASN A 180 -14.28 19.20 5.97
N GLN A 181 -15.21 19.97 5.39
CA GLN A 181 -16.63 19.71 5.51
C GLN A 181 -17.02 18.36 4.88
N THR A 182 -16.49 18.03 3.70
CA THR A 182 -16.77 16.77 3.02
C THR A 182 -16.25 15.58 3.81
N LEU A 183 -15.04 15.66 4.36
CA LEU A 183 -14.46 14.60 5.22
C LEU A 183 -15.27 14.42 6.50
N ARG A 184 -15.74 15.50 7.10
CA ARG A 184 -16.64 15.43 8.28
C ARG A 184 -17.98 14.78 7.93
N LEU A 185 -18.55 15.09 6.77
CA LEU A 185 -19.79 14.46 6.31
C LEU A 185 -19.60 12.97 6.05
N PHE A 186 -18.47 12.58 5.44
CA PHE A 186 -18.11 11.18 5.23
C PHE A 186 -18.04 10.42 6.55
N HIS A 187 -17.36 10.98 7.54
CA HIS A 187 -17.26 10.38 8.87
C HIS A 187 -18.61 10.36 9.59
N ALA A 188 -19.39 11.46 9.56
CA ALA A 188 -20.71 11.54 10.17
C ALA A 188 -21.72 10.57 9.57
N ALA A 189 -21.54 10.21 8.29
CA ALA A 189 -22.33 9.20 7.61
C ALA A 189 -21.92 7.76 7.93
N GLY A 190 -20.89 7.55 8.78
CA GLY A 190 -20.40 6.25 9.20
C GLY A 190 -19.25 5.70 8.37
N GLY A 191 -18.60 6.52 7.55
CA GLY A 191 -17.39 6.12 6.84
C GLY A 191 -16.20 5.96 7.80
N LEU A 192 -15.42 4.91 7.59
CA LEU A 192 -14.25 4.57 8.41
C LEU A 192 -13.01 5.32 7.90
N LEU A 193 -12.82 6.56 8.35
CA LEU A 193 -11.70 7.41 7.97
C LEU A 193 -10.89 7.85 9.19
N SER A 194 -9.63 7.44 9.24
CA SER A 194 -8.63 7.91 10.18
C SER A 194 -7.76 8.98 9.52
N MET A 195 -7.48 10.06 10.23
CA MET A 195 -6.63 11.16 9.71
C MET A 195 -5.49 11.45 10.68
N ARG A 196 -4.28 11.54 10.15
CA ARG A 196 -3.10 11.95 10.90
C ARG A 196 -2.37 13.07 10.19
N VAL A 197 -2.29 14.23 10.86
CA VAL A 197 -1.55 15.39 10.38
C VAL A 197 -0.25 15.49 11.16
N TYR A 198 0.87 15.40 10.44
CA TYR A 198 2.20 15.49 11.03
C TYR A 198 2.70 16.92 10.96
N ARG A 199 3.20 17.40 12.09
CA ARG A 199 3.81 18.72 12.22
C ARG A 199 5.29 18.57 12.50
N ASN A 200 6.10 19.17 11.67
CA ASN A 200 7.52 19.20 11.96
C ASN A 200 7.81 20.09 13.17
N LYS A 201 8.53 19.53 14.14
CA LYS A 201 8.95 20.25 15.34
C LYS A 201 10.26 21.04 15.14
N SER A 202 10.85 21.01 13.94
CA SER A 202 12.09 21.73 13.66
C SER A 202 11.85 23.23 13.67
N THR A 203 12.65 23.97 14.46
CA THR A 203 12.56 25.42 14.63
C THR A 203 12.87 26.21 13.36
N ASP A 204 13.58 25.61 12.42
CA ASP A 204 13.99 26.23 11.14
C ASP A 204 13.01 25.96 9.98
N GLY A 205 11.97 25.15 10.20
CA GLY A 205 10.87 25.01 9.26
C GLY A 205 11.21 24.36 7.90
N THR A 206 12.44 23.88 7.72
CA THR A 206 12.94 23.40 6.42
C THR A 206 12.77 21.89 6.19
N GLN A 207 12.58 21.09 7.23
CA GLN A 207 12.54 19.66 7.14
C GLN A 207 11.09 19.16 6.97
N GLN A 208 10.78 18.47 5.88
CA GLN A 208 9.52 17.74 5.70
C GLN A 208 9.51 16.48 6.57
N VAL A 209 8.32 16.07 7.01
CA VAL A 209 8.14 14.79 7.71
C VAL A 209 8.33 13.65 6.70
N SER A 210 9.26 12.76 6.97
CA SER A 210 9.56 11.66 6.06
C SER A 210 8.54 10.53 6.17
N LEU A 211 8.39 9.75 5.10
CA LEU A 211 7.62 8.50 5.13
C LEU A 211 8.05 7.61 6.32
N GLY A 212 9.35 7.57 6.61
CA GLY A 212 9.90 6.80 7.72
C GLY A 212 9.38 7.20 9.11
N ASP A 213 8.88 8.41 9.27
CA ASP A 213 8.26 8.87 10.52
C ASP A 213 6.79 8.47 10.62
N MET A 214 6.16 8.15 9.50
CA MET A 214 4.74 7.80 9.39
C MET A 214 4.49 6.29 9.43
N VAL A 215 5.44 5.46 8.97
CA VAL A 215 5.24 4.00 8.83
C VAL A 215 4.91 3.29 10.15
N GLY A 216 5.39 3.79 11.28
CA GLY A 216 5.06 3.22 12.60
C GLY A 216 3.59 3.44 12.99
N ASP A 217 2.99 4.55 12.57
CA ASP A 217 1.57 4.81 12.79
C ASP A 217 0.70 4.01 11.82
N ILE A 218 1.20 3.81 10.59
CA ILE A 218 0.55 2.95 9.58
C ILE A 218 0.56 1.50 10.07
N ASP A 219 1.68 0.98 10.56
CA ASP A 219 1.79 -0.37 11.12
C ASP A 219 0.78 -0.58 12.26
N ARG A 220 0.74 0.36 13.21
CA ARG A 220 -0.21 0.29 14.33
C ARG A 220 -1.66 0.30 13.85
N TRP A 221 -2.01 1.17 12.90
CA TRP A 221 -3.35 1.25 12.35
C TRP A 221 -3.76 -0.06 11.65
N ILE A 222 -2.88 -0.65 10.83
CA ILE A 222 -3.14 -1.94 10.18
C ILE A 222 -3.34 -3.04 11.24
N MET A 223 -2.55 -3.03 12.31
CA MET A 223 -2.67 -4.03 13.39
C MET A 223 -3.92 -3.86 14.24
N ASP A 224 -4.44 -2.63 14.39
CA ASP A 224 -5.66 -2.35 15.14
C ASP A 224 -6.94 -2.70 14.35
N GLU A 225 -6.88 -2.69 13.00
CA GLU A 225 -7.99 -3.07 12.11
C GLU A 225 -8.10 -4.58 11.86
N VAL A 226 -7.19 -5.37 12.41
CA VAL A 226 -7.08 -6.84 12.20
C VAL A 226 -7.89 -7.67 13.19
#